data_32e6e9c1a428c6b486215c1a63990230
#
_entry.id   32e6e9c1a428c6b486215c1a63990230
#
_cell.length_a   1.000
_cell.length_b   1.000
_cell.length_c   1.000
_cell.angle_alpha   90.00
_cell.angle_beta   90.00
_cell.angle_gamma   90.00
#
_symmetry.space_group_name_H-M   'P 1'
#
loop_
_entity.id
_entity.type
_entity.pdbx_description
1 polymer ?
#
loop_
_entity_poly.entity_id
_entity_poly.type
_entity_poly.pdbx_seq_one_letter_code
_entity_poly.pdbx_strand_id
1 'polypeptide(L)'
;SEIINAIEKLADARAENGAEQNRIMNSINLLQTNVTNLEAAHGRIMDADIALESTRFARYNVLVQASAAMTAQANQMTNVALSLIG
;
A
#
# COMPACT_ATOMS: atom_id res chain seq x y z
N SER A 1 27.39 -1.51 57.15
CA SER A 1 27.08 -2.92 57.22
C SER A 1 26.86 -3.49 55.85
N GLU A 2 27.13 -4.76 55.72
CA GLU A 2 26.99 -5.47 54.45
C GLU A 2 25.56 -5.50 53.97
N ILE A 3 24.62 -5.59 54.89
CA ILE A 3 23.18 -5.59 54.54
C ILE A 3 22.76 -4.25 53.95
N ILE A 4 23.21 -3.15 54.54
CA ILE A 4 22.90 -1.80 54.07
C ILE A 4 23.51 -1.60 52.67
N ASN A 5 24.73 -2.01 52.46
CA ASN A 5 25.42 -1.92 51.18
C ASN A 5 24.68 -2.75 50.11
N ALA A 6 24.21 -3.94 50.50
CA ALA A 6 23.45 -4.79 49.60
C ALA A 6 22.11 -4.14 49.19
N ILE A 7 21.43 -3.51 50.14
CA ILE A 7 20.17 -2.79 49.90
C ILE A 7 20.40 -1.59 48.98
N GLU A 8 21.50 -0.86 49.19
CA GLU A 8 21.85 0.27 48.32
C GLU A 8 22.11 -0.18 46.91
N LYS A 9 22.87 -1.28 46.71
CA LYS A 9 23.15 -1.83 45.42
C LYS A 9 21.87 -2.32 44.76
N LEU A 10 20.98 -2.91 45.52
CA LEU A 10 19.68 -3.35 45.00
C LEU A 10 18.84 -2.16 44.54
N ALA A 11 18.82 -1.10 45.32
CA ALA A 11 18.08 0.11 44.96
C ALA A 11 18.63 0.72 43.68
N ASP A 12 19.96 0.78 43.53
CA ASP A 12 20.59 1.30 42.33
C ASP A 12 20.26 0.42 41.12
N ALA A 13 20.30 -0.89 41.29
CA ALA A 13 19.96 -1.84 40.21
C ALA A 13 18.49 -1.69 39.77
N ARG A 14 17.60 -1.52 40.75
CA ARG A 14 16.19 -1.29 40.45
C ARG A 14 15.95 0.04 39.76
N ALA A 15 16.67 1.09 40.12
CA ALA A 15 16.58 2.38 39.47
C ALA A 15 17.05 2.30 38.00
N GLU A 16 18.17 1.65 37.76
CA GLU A 16 18.67 1.40 36.40
C GLU A 16 17.68 0.58 35.59
N ASN A 17 17.14 -0.46 36.18
CA ASN A 17 16.17 -1.33 35.55
C ASN A 17 14.90 -0.56 35.17
N GLY A 18 14.41 0.28 36.06
CA GLY A 18 13.27 1.15 35.79
C GLY A 18 13.53 2.11 34.64
N ALA A 19 14.70 2.71 34.63
CA ALA A 19 15.09 3.61 33.54
C ALA A 19 15.16 2.87 32.20
N GLU A 20 15.73 1.67 32.20
CA GLU A 20 15.79 0.83 31.00
C GLU A 20 14.40 0.43 30.52
N GLN A 21 13.49 0.09 31.44
CA GLN A 21 12.11 -0.23 31.09
C GLN A 21 11.41 0.96 30.43
N ASN A 22 11.62 2.17 30.94
CA ASN A 22 11.07 3.36 30.33
C ASN A 22 11.61 3.58 28.93
N ARG A 23 12.90 3.37 28.72
CA ARG A 23 13.52 3.47 27.41
C ARG A 23 12.95 2.45 26.44
N ILE A 24 12.75 1.22 26.90
CA ILE A 24 12.14 0.16 26.10
C ILE A 24 10.70 0.54 25.73
N MET A 25 9.93 1.03 26.67
CA MET A 25 8.56 1.46 26.40
C MET A 25 8.50 2.58 25.37
N ASN A 26 9.42 3.56 25.48
CA ASN A 26 9.51 4.62 24.51
C ASN A 26 9.88 4.09 23.13
N SER A 27 10.79 3.12 23.07
CA SER A 27 11.16 2.47 21.81
C SER A 27 9.99 1.69 21.21
N ILE A 28 9.22 1.00 22.02
CA ILE A 28 8.03 0.28 21.58
C ILE A 28 7.01 1.26 20.99
N ASN A 29 6.77 2.39 21.68
CA ASN A 29 5.85 3.40 21.17
C ASN A 29 6.32 3.98 19.83
N LEU A 30 7.62 4.22 19.70
CA LEU A 30 8.19 4.70 18.45
C LEU A 30 8.04 3.67 17.34
N LEU A 31 8.28 2.39 17.63
CA LEU A 31 8.13 1.32 16.67
C LEU A 31 6.67 1.17 16.24
N GLN A 32 5.72 1.29 17.16
CA GLN A 32 4.30 1.25 16.82
C GLN A 32 3.91 2.40 15.90
N THR A 33 4.42 3.60 16.16
CA THR A 33 4.21 4.74 15.28
C THR A 33 4.79 4.49 13.90
N ASN A 34 6.01 3.94 13.84
CA ASN A 34 6.66 3.62 12.57
C ASN A 34 5.87 2.57 11.79
N VAL A 35 5.37 1.54 12.45
CA VAL A 35 4.54 0.50 11.81
C VAL A 35 3.28 1.12 11.23
N THR A 36 2.59 1.97 11.99
CA THR A 36 1.38 2.65 11.52
C THR A 36 1.67 3.51 10.30
N ASN A 37 2.78 4.25 10.33
CA ASN A 37 3.17 5.09 9.20
C ASN A 37 3.54 4.25 7.97
N LEU A 38 4.21 3.12 8.17
CA LEU A 38 4.55 2.21 7.09
C LEU A 38 3.32 1.55 6.49
N GLU A 39 2.36 1.16 7.31
CA GLU A 39 1.08 0.62 6.84
C GLU A 39 0.32 1.65 6.01
N ALA A 40 0.30 2.92 6.45
CA ALA A 40 -0.34 3.99 5.70
C ALA A 40 0.36 4.22 4.35
N ALA A 41 1.69 4.23 4.35
CA ALA A 41 2.47 4.38 3.12
C ALA A 41 2.25 3.21 2.17
N HIS A 42 2.23 1.99 2.71
CA HIS A 42 1.96 0.78 1.93
C HIS A 42 0.57 0.83 1.30
N GLY A 43 -0.43 1.24 2.08
CA GLY A 43 -1.79 1.39 1.58
C GLY A 43 -1.88 2.38 0.42
N ARG A 44 -1.21 3.52 0.54
CA ARG A 44 -1.19 4.52 -0.54
C ARG A 44 -0.57 3.98 -1.82
N ILE A 45 0.52 3.24 -1.71
CA ILE A 45 1.18 2.64 -2.86
C ILE A 45 0.27 1.60 -3.51
N MET A 46 -0.34 0.73 -2.73
CA MET A 46 -1.26 -0.29 -3.23
C MET A 46 -2.49 0.33 -3.88
N ASP A 47 -3.06 1.36 -3.27
CA ASP A 47 -4.23 2.05 -3.81
C ASP A 47 -3.89 2.75 -5.13
N ALA A 48 -2.70 3.33 -5.24
CA ALA A 48 -2.23 3.95 -6.48
C ALA A 48 -2.07 2.90 -7.59
N ASP A 49 -1.53 1.72 -7.28
CA ASP A 49 -1.40 0.63 -8.25
C ASP A 49 -2.76 0.13 -8.72
N ILE A 50 -3.71 -0.03 -7.79
CA ILE A 50 -5.07 -0.45 -8.14
C ILE A 50 -5.74 0.60 -9.04
N ALA A 51 -5.61 1.87 -8.72
CA ALA A 51 -6.16 2.94 -9.53
C ALA A 51 -5.56 2.94 -10.94
N LEU A 52 -4.25 2.76 -11.05
CA LEU A 52 -3.55 2.69 -12.33
C LEU A 52 -4.02 1.50 -13.15
N GLU A 53 -4.13 0.33 -12.52
CA GLU A 53 -4.58 -0.90 -13.16
C GLU A 53 -6.03 -0.77 -13.64
N SER A 54 -6.90 -0.15 -12.82
CA SER A 54 -8.29 0.10 -13.19
C SER A 54 -8.39 1.04 -14.39
N THR A 55 -7.54 2.04 -14.47
CA THR A 55 -7.46 2.95 -15.60
C THR A 55 -7.03 2.22 -16.87
N ARG A 56 -6.04 1.35 -16.79
CA ARG A 56 -5.62 0.50 -17.91
C ARG A 56 -6.74 -0.41 -18.38
N PHE A 57 -7.41 -1.04 -17.45
CA PHE A 57 -8.54 -1.93 -17.75
C PHE A 57 -9.64 -1.18 -18.50
N ALA A 58 -10.01 0.00 -18.00
CA ALA A 58 -11.02 0.84 -18.65
C ALA A 58 -10.58 1.26 -20.05
N ARG A 59 -9.31 1.61 -20.22
CA ARG A 59 -8.76 1.99 -21.52
C ARG A 59 -8.83 0.83 -22.50
N TYR A 60 -8.43 -0.38 -22.08
CA TYR A 60 -8.50 -1.55 -22.94
C TYR A 60 -9.94 -1.89 -23.32
N ASN A 61 -10.89 -1.77 -22.39
CA ASN A 61 -12.31 -1.99 -22.70
C ASN A 61 -12.81 -1.00 -23.76
N VAL A 62 -12.45 0.26 -23.65
CA VAL A 62 -12.82 1.28 -24.64
C VAL A 62 -12.20 0.94 -25.99
N LEU A 63 -10.93 0.54 -26.01
CA LEU A 63 -10.26 0.15 -27.26
C LEU A 63 -10.93 -1.05 -27.91
N VAL A 64 -11.30 -2.07 -27.15
CA VAL A 64 -11.98 -3.25 -27.66
C VAL A 64 -13.35 -2.86 -28.25
N GLN A 65 -14.13 -2.07 -27.56
CA GLN A 65 -15.43 -1.61 -28.04
C GLN A 65 -15.31 -0.74 -29.27
N ALA A 66 -14.33 0.16 -29.30
CA ALA A 66 -14.08 1.00 -30.46
C ALA A 66 -13.64 0.18 -31.66
N SER A 67 -12.77 -0.81 -31.46
CA SER A 67 -12.31 -1.70 -32.52
C SER A 67 -13.46 -2.52 -33.08
N ALA A 68 -14.33 -3.03 -32.23
CA ALA A 68 -15.52 -3.78 -32.67
C ALA A 68 -16.47 -2.88 -33.48
N ALA A 69 -16.69 -1.65 -33.03
CA ALA A 69 -17.53 -0.69 -33.75
C ALA A 69 -16.92 -0.33 -35.11
N MET A 70 -15.62 -0.14 -35.20
CA MET A 70 -14.93 0.14 -36.45
C MET A 70 -15.00 -1.05 -37.42
N THR A 71 -14.87 -2.27 -36.90
CA THR A 71 -14.99 -3.48 -37.70
C THR A 71 -16.38 -3.63 -38.27
N ALA A 72 -17.39 -3.39 -37.46
CA ALA A 72 -18.79 -3.41 -37.91
C ALA A 72 -19.04 -2.37 -39.00
N GLN A 73 -18.51 -1.15 -38.82
CA GLN A 73 -18.63 -0.09 -39.80
C GLN A 73 -17.92 -0.45 -41.11
N ALA A 74 -16.73 -1.03 -41.03
CA ALA A 74 -15.97 -1.49 -42.19
C ALA A 74 -16.73 -2.55 -42.95
N ASN A 75 -17.38 -3.48 -42.22
CA ASN A 75 -18.22 -4.51 -42.84
C ASN A 75 -19.41 -3.91 -43.60
N GLN A 76 -20.06 -2.90 -43.01
CA GLN A 76 -21.16 -2.18 -43.66
C GLN A 76 -20.68 -1.46 -44.93
N MET A 77 -19.52 -0.87 -44.90
CA MET A 77 -18.94 -0.19 -46.07
C MET A 77 -18.66 -1.19 -47.17
N THR A 78 -18.15 -2.36 -46.82
CA THR A 78 -17.94 -3.43 -47.79
C THR A 78 -19.27 -3.88 -48.44
N ASN A 79 -20.30 -4.04 -47.66
CA ASN A 79 -21.62 -4.40 -48.14
C ASN A 79 -22.20 -3.33 -49.08
N VAL A 80 -22.03 -2.06 -48.75
CA VAL A 80 -22.45 -0.94 -49.60
C VAL A 80 -21.67 -0.97 -50.92
N ALA A 81 -20.37 -1.20 -50.87
CA ALA A 81 -19.54 -1.29 -52.05
C ALA A 81 -19.98 -2.45 -52.97
N LEU A 82 -20.30 -3.61 -52.37
CA LEU A 82 -20.82 -4.74 -53.12
C LEU A 82 -22.18 -4.42 -53.78
N SER A 83 -23.01 -3.70 -53.06
CA SER A 83 -24.34 -3.27 -53.58
C SER A 83 -24.17 -2.31 -54.77
N LEU A 84 -23.16 -1.46 -54.76
CA LEU A 84 -22.89 -0.53 -55.84
C LEU A 84 -22.32 -1.22 -57.07
N ILE A 85 -21.55 -2.25 -56.89
CA ILE A 85 -20.93 -3.01 -57.97
C ILE A 85 -21.95 -3.98 -58.59
N GLY A 86 -22.70 -4.60 -57.71
CA GLY A 86 -23.62 -5.62 -58.12
C GLY A 86 -25.04 -5.21 -58.18
#